data_09e64d21f5c7dff6e54b4f2c1a895e46
#
_entry.id   09e64d21f5c7dff6e54b4f2c1a895e46
#
_cell.length_a   1.000
_cell.length_b   1.000
_cell.length_c   1.000
_cell.angle_alpha   90.00
_cell.angle_beta   90.00
_cell.angle_gamma   90.00
#
_symmetry.space_group_name_H-M   'P 1'
#
loop_
_entity.id
_entity.type
_entity.pdbx_description
1 polymer ?
#
loop_
_entity_poly.entity_id
_entity_poly.type
_entity_poly.pdbx_seq_one_letter_code
_entity_poly.pdbx_strand_id
1 'polypeptide(L)'
;MAILGNLRKNSFVLIAVIGMALFAFVIAGVFDGSGFQSPDPIGKVNGEELSITDFRNQMDVLKKSYNFNDLQALTTAWDESIRGKLIEQEINNLGIGSSVDHLEYFLSQSPSFSSDQRFLNDAGIFDVNKFSNFIAELKELNPQSYIQWSNQENQFNQQIKTNTYLNLVASGLNSTFFEGKTQFENTNATADISFVKIPYSTISDSLISVKNSEISKYIKENPDE
;
A
#
# COMPACT_ATOMS: atom_id res chain seq x y z
N MET A 1 -17.54 63.98 18.15
CA MET A 1 -18.68 63.04 17.88
C MET A 1 -19.34 63.26 16.50
N ALA A 2 -18.71 64.03 15.57
CA ALA A 2 -19.28 64.26 14.24
C ALA A 2 -18.97 63.15 13.19
N ILE A 3 -17.96 62.33 13.41
CA ILE A 3 -17.52 61.34 12.42
C ILE A 3 -18.47 60.13 12.36
N LEU A 4 -18.98 59.69 13.51
CA LEU A 4 -19.96 58.59 13.61
C LEU A 4 -21.33 58.89 12.98
N GLY A 5 -21.74 60.15 12.99
CA GLY A 5 -22.99 60.60 12.37
C GLY A 5 -22.93 60.59 10.84
N ASN A 6 -21.78 60.91 10.26
CA ASN A 6 -21.57 60.87 8.81
C ASN A 6 -21.40 59.43 8.28
N LEU A 7 -20.78 58.52 9.06
CA LEU A 7 -20.71 57.10 8.72
C LEU A 7 -22.09 56.43 8.67
N ARG A 8 -22.99 56.81 9.58
CA ARG A 8 -24.37 56.25 9.62
C ARG A 8 -25.22 56.75 8.45
N LYS A 9 -24.92 57.95 7.91
CA LYS A 9 -25.63 58.54 6.75
C LYS A 9 -25.23 57.86 5.43
N ASN A 10 -24.04 57.22 5.39
CA ASN A 10 -23.50 56.53 4.21
C ASN A 10 -23.27 55.02 4.49
N SER A 11 -24.28 54.37 5.09
CA SER A 11 -24.14 52.93 5.42
C SER A 11 -23.83 52.05 4.21
N PHE A 12 -24.19 52.46 2.99
CA PHE A 12 -23.81 51.79 1.75
C PHE A 12 -22.29 51.79 1.54
N VAL A 13 -21.63 52.94 1.80
CA VAL A 13 -20.16 53.02 1.69
C VAL A 13 -19.47 52.15 2.74
N LEU A 14 -20.02 52.11 3.95
CA LEU A 14 -19.50 51.26 5.02
C LEU A 14 -19.58 49.76 4.63
N ILE A 15 -20.74 49.33 4.12
CA ILE A 15 -20.96 47.97 3.65
C ILE A 15 -20.04 47.65 2.48
N ALA A 16 -19.85 48.58 1.53
CA ALA A 16 -18.95 48.39 0.39
C ALA A 16 -17.49 48.24 0.83
N VAL A 17 -17.02 49.04 1.81
CA VAL A 17 -15.66 48.97 2.34
C VAL A 17 -15.44 47.64 3.09
N ILE A 18 -16.40 47.22 3.93
CA ILE A 18 -16.32 45.92 4.63
C ILE A 18 -16.37 44.76 3.62
N GLY A 19 -17.27 44.84 2.64
CA GLY A 19 -17.37 43.83 1.58
C GLY A 19 -16.07 43.71 0.75
N MET A 20 -15.46 44.87 0.42
CA MET A 20 -14.19 44.90 -0.30
C MET A 20 -13.02 44.38 0.54
N ALA A 21 -13.01 44.68 1.85
CA ALA A 21 -12.00 44.11 2.76
C ALA A 21 -12.13 42.61 2.92
N LEU A 22 -13.36 42.08 3.06
CA LEU A 22 -13.62 40.62 3.11
C LEU A 22 -13.27 39.96 1.77
N PHE A 23 -13.61 40.60 0.66
CA PHE A 23 -13.28 40.10 -0.68
C PHE A 23 -11.76 40.07 -0.91
N ALA A 24 -11.05 41.16 -0.50
CA ALA A 24 -9.60 41.19 -0.55
C ALA A 24 -8.95 40.09 0.34
N PHE A 25 -9.51 39.83 1.52
CA PHE A 25 -9.05 38.77 2.41
C PHE A 25 -9.27 37.37 1.79
N VAL A 26 -10.42 37.13 1.17
CA VAL A 26 -10.71 35.88 0.46
C VAL A 26 -9.78 35.70 -0.75
N ILE A 27 -9.59 36.79 -1.54
CA ILE A 27 -8.68 36.76 -2.70
C ILE A 27 -7.23 36.57 -2.25
N ALA A 28 -6.77 37.25 -1.21
CA ALA A 28 -5.42 37.04 -0.67
C ALA A 28 -5.21 35.59 -0.25
N GLY A 29 -6.17 34.94 0.45
CA GLY A 29 -6.12 33.54 0.80
C GLY A 29 -6.08 32.61 -0.40
N VAL A 30 -6.69 32.99 -1.52
CA VAL A 30 -6.65 32.20 -2.77
C VAL A 30 -5.33 32.42 -3.53
N PHE A 31 -4.81 33.64 -3.56
CA PHE A 31 -3.55 33.97 -4.26
C PHE A 31 -2.30 33.60 -3.46
N ASP A 32 -2.32 33.64 -2.13
CA ASP A 32 -1.23 33.14 -1.28
C ASP A 32 -1.14 31.60 -1.25
N GLY A 33 -2.03 30.90 -1.97
CA GLY A 33 -2.03 29.44 -2.07
C GLY A 33 -2.37 28.72 -0.76
N SER A 34 -2.65 29.42 0.33
CA SER A 34 -2.95 28.82 1.63
C SER A 34 -4.38 28.31 1.76
N GLY A 35 -5.28 28.67 0.81
CA GLY A 35 -6.69 28.26 0.84
C GLY A 35 -6.99 26.88 0.26
N PHE A 36 -6.11 26.32 -0.58
CA PHE A 36 -6.28 25.04 -1.27
C PHE A 36 -4.94 24.29 -1.46
N GLN A 37 -3.97 24.49 -0.57
CA GLN A 37 -2.76 23.67 -0.62
C GLN A 37 -3.16 22.24 -0.27
N SER A 38 -2.98 21.33 -1.23
CA SER A 38 -2.88 19.91 -0.90
C SER A 38 -1.80 19.78 0.17
N PRO A 39 -2.04 19.04 1.24
CA PRO A 39 -1.02 18.86 2.28
C PRO A 39 0.29 18.39 1.62
N ASP A 40 1.43 18.92 2.09
CA ASP A 40 2.74 18.59 1.55
C ASP A 40 2.93 17.08 1.43
N PRO A 41 3.48 16.60 0.31
CA PRO A 41 3.73 15.18 0.13
C PRO A 41 4.76 14.68 1.16
N ILE A 42 4.62 13.43 1.62
CA ILE A 42 5.59 12.83 2.55
C ILE A 42 6.90 12.45 1.88
N GLY A 43 6.93 12.39 0.56
CA GLY A 43 8.11 12.05 -0.24
C GLY A 43 7.79 11.97 -1.72
N LYS A 44 8.80 11.56 -2.51
CA LYS A 44 8.67 11.34 -3.96
C LYS A 44 9.33 10.04 -4.37
N VAL A 45 8.71 9.33 -5.31
CA VAL A 45 9.24 8.12 -5.93
C VAL A 45 9.38 8.40 -7.42
N ASN A 46 10.60 8.40 -7.94
CA ASN A 46 10.91 8.73 -9.34
C ASN A 46 10.28 10.06 -9.81
N GLY A 47 10.21 11.07 -8.90
CA GLY A 47 9.63 12.37 -9.18
C GLY A 47 8.13 12.50 -8.93
N GLU A 48 7.40 11.42 -8.74
CA GLU A 48 5.98 11.42 -8.38
C GLU A 48 5.77 11.50 -6.87
N GLU A 49 4.82 12.31 -6.46
CA GLU A 49 4.55 12.60 -5.05
C GLU A 49 3.79 11.48 -4.35
N LEU A 50 4.16 11.22 -3.10
CA LEU A 50 3.43 10.36 -2.18
C LEU A 50 2.51 11.22 -1.31
N SER A 51 1.21 10.98 -1.42
CA SER A 51 0.18 11.70 -0.68
C SER A 51 0.26 11.40 0.82
N ILE A 52 0.35 12.45 1.64
CA ILE A 52 0.29 12.29 3.10
C ILE A 52 -1.08 11.80 3.56
N THR A 53 -2.14 12.15 2.84
CA THR A 53 -3.51 11.71 3.17
C THR A 53 -3.66 10.21 2.98
N ASP A 54 -3.20 9.68 1.85
CA ASP A 54 -3.27 8.25 1.55
C ASP A 54 -2.40 7.45 2.52
N PHE A 55 -1.21 7.96 2.83
CA PHE A 55 -0.32 7.36 3.81
C PHE A 55 -0.95 7.28 5.21
N ARG A 56 -1.58 8.35 5.68
CA ARG A 56 -2.28 8.36 6.98
C ARG A 56 -3.45 7.38 7.01
N ASN A 57 -4.24 7.35 5.94
CA ASN A 57 -5.34 6.40 5.80
C ASN A 57 -4.85 4.95 5.85
N GLN A 58 -3.74 4.66 5.19
CA GLN A 58 -3.13 3.33 5.20
C GLN A 58 -2.62 2.96 6.59
N MET A 59 -1.93 3.87 7.29
CA MET A 59 -1.55 3.66 8.69
C MET A 59 -2.75 3.36 9.59
N ASP A 60 -3.85 4.10 9.41
CA ASP A 60 -5.08 3.89 10.19
C ASP A 60 -5.70 2.51 9.93
N VAL A 61 -5.70 2.06 8.68
CA VAL A 61 -6.15 0.70 8.31
C VAL A 61 -5.27 -0.35 8.97
N LEU A 62 -3.95 -0.22 8.90
CA LEU A 62 -3.01 -1.15 9.51
C LEU A 62 -3.20 -1.26 11.03
N LYS A 63 -3.41 -0.13 11.72
CA LYS A 63 -3.69 -0.12 13.16
C LYS A 63 -5.02 -0.77 13.50
N LYS A 64 -6.09 -0.44 12.77
CA LYS A 64 -7.46 -0.90 13.09
C LYS A 64 -7.71 -2.35 12.69
N SER A 65 -7.21 -2.77 11.51
CA SER A 65 -7.51 -4.09 10.95
C SER A 65 -6.49 -5.15 11.34
N TYR A 66 -5.21 -4.76 11.54
CA TYR A 66 -4.12 -5.69 11.84
C TYR A 66 -3.53 -5.52 13.24
N ASN A 67 -4.09 -4.58 14.04
CA ASN A 67 -3.65 -4.28 15.40
C ASN A 67 -2.15 -3.94 15.53
N PHE A 68 -1.60 -3.27 14.50
CA PHE A 68 -0.22 -2.83 14.49
C PHE A 68 -0.01 -1.67 15.46
N ASN A 69 1.15 -1.64 16.12
CA ASN A 69 1.58 -0.46 16.85
C ASN A 69 2.00 0.66 15.88
N ASP A 70 2.23 1.88 16.41
CA ASP A 70 2.54 3.05 15.59
C ASP A 70 3.77 2.88 14.70
N LEU A 71 4.83 2.26 15.22
CA LEU A 71 6.07 2.04 14.47
C LEU A 71 5.87 0.99 13.37
N GLN A 72 5.20 -0.10 13.68
CA GLN A 72 4.87 -1.14 12.70
C GLN A 72 3.99 -0.59 11.58
N ALA A 73 2.93 0.17 11.93
CA ALA A 73 2.06 0.80 10.96
C ALA A 73 2.83 1.80 10.07
N LEU A 74 3.71 2.61 10.68
CA LEU A 74 4.55 3.57 9.95
C LEU A 74 5.46 2.89 8.92
N THR A 75 6.25 1.90 9.38
CA THR A 75 7.21 1.21 8.49
C THR A 75 6.51 0.43 7.39
N THR A 76 5.44 -0.30 7.72
CA THR A 76 4.67 -1.06 6.74
C THR A 76 3.99 -0.14 5.72
N ALA A 77 3.32 0.93 6.19
CA ALA A 77 2.69 1.90 5.29
C ALA A 77 3.70 2.58 4.36
N TRP A 78 4.91 2.86 4.86
CA TRP A 78 5.98 3.44 4.06
C TRP A 78 6.43 2.49 2.94
N ASP A 79 6.75 1.25 3.30
CA ASP A 79 7.20 0.24 2.34
C ASP A 79 6.11 -0.08 1.30
N GLU A 80 4.86 -0.18 1.73
CA GLU A 80 3.73 -0.43 0.83
C GLU A 80 3.45 0.77 -0.08
N SER A 81 3.58 2.01 0.41
CA SER A 81 3.40 3.22 -0.40
C SER A 81 4.45 3.32 -1.51
N ILE A 82 5.73 3.05 -1.19
CA ILE A 82 6.81 3.04 -2.18
C ILE A 82 6.59 1.92 -3.20
N ARG A 83 6.32 0.70 -2.73
CA ARG A 83 6.09 -0.46 -3.60
C ARG A 83 4.89 -0.24 -4.51
N GLY A 84 3.78 0.25 -3.94
CA GLY A 84 2.58 0.55 -4.71
C GLY A 84 2.84 1.58 -5.80
N LYS A 85 3.59 2.63 -5.48
CA LYS A 85 3.93 3.69 -6.44
C LYS A 85 4.83 3.19 -7.56
N LEU A 86 5.82 2.35 -7.24
CA LEU A 86 6.69 1.73 -8.26
C LEU A 86 5.90 0.80 -9.19
N ILE A 87 5.00 -0.03 -8.64
CA ILE A 87 4.14 -0.92 -9.45
C ILE A 87 3.20 -0.08 -10.32
N GLU A 88 2.62 0.99 -9.79
CA GLU A 88 1.76 1.90 -10.56
C GLU A 88 2.50 2.51 -11.76
N GLN A 89 3.74 2.96 -11.56
CA GLN A 89 4.58 3.50 -12.64
C GLN A 89 4.86 2.45 -13.72
N GLU A 90 5.19 1.22 -13.33
CA GLU A 90 5.41 0.13 -14.29
C GLU A 90 4.12 -0.25 -15.05
N ILE A 91 2.98 -0.30 -14.38
CA ILE A 91 1.68 -0.52 -15.00
C ILE A 91 1.39 0.54 -16.06
N ASN A 92 1.65 1.81 -15.74
CA ASN A 92 1.45 2.94 -16.64
C ASN A 92 2.44 2.91 -17.81
N ASN A 93 3.72 2.60 -17.57
CA ASN A 93 4.75 2.48 -18.58
C ASN A 93 4.45 1.37 -19.60
N LEU A 94 3.90 0.26 -19.13
CA LEU A 94 3.52 -0.88 -19.95
C LEU A 94 2.15 -0.72 -20.61
N GLY A 95 1.38 0.32 -20.26
CA GLY A 95 0.04 0.55 -20.78
C GLY A 95 -0.98 -0.50 -20.34
N ILE A 96 -0.78 -1.12 -19.17
CA ILE A 96 -1.70 -2.12 -18.64
C ILE A 96 -2.99 -1.43 -18.19
N GLY A 97 -4.10 -1.75 -18.87
CA GLY A 97 -5.44 -1.27 -18.57
C GLY A 97 -6.32 -2.35 -17.91
N SER A 98 -7.47 -1.93 -17.38
CA SER A 98 -8.58 -2.82 -17.07
C SER A 98 -9.74 -2.53 -18.03
N SER A 99 -10.38 -3.58 -18.54
CA SER A 99 -11.61 -3.48 -19.33
C SER A 99 -12.83 -3.79 -18.49
N VAL A 100 -14.02 -3.50 -19.02
CA VAL A 100 -15.29 -3.90 -18.40
C VAL A 100 -15.34 -5.42 -18.23
N ASP A 101 -14.90 -6.19 -19.21
CA ASP A 101 -14.90 -7.67 -19.15
C ASP A 101 -13.97 -8.18 -18.02
N HIS A 102 -12.83 -7.50 -17.77
CA HIS A 102 -11.95 -7.84 -16.64
C HIS A 102 -12.63 -7.58 -15.29
N LEU A 103 -13.35 -6.46 -15.17
CA LEU A 103 -14.10 -6.15 -13.96
C LEU A 103 -15.23 -7.16 -13.73
N GLU A 104 -15.99 -7.48 -14.76
CA GLU A 104 -17.06 -8.47 -14.70
C GLU A 104 -16.54 -9.85 -14.28
N TYR A 105 -15.44 -10.29 -14.88
CA TYR A 105 -14.79 -11.53 -14.47
C TYR A 105 -14.34 -11.47 -13.00
N PHE A 106 -13.71 -10.38 -12.57
CA PHE A 106 -13.28 -10.18 -11.19
C PHE A 106 -14.45 -10.26 -10.21
N LEU A 107 -15.57 -9.60 -10.53
CA LEU A 107 -16.79 -9.63 -9.71
C LEU A 107 -17.40 -11.05 -9.65
N SER A 108 -17.42 -11.76 -10.77
CA SER A 108 -17.93 -13.13 -10.83
C SER A 108 -17.12 -14.12 -9.96
N GLN A 109 -15.83 -13.85 -9.75
CA GLN A 109 -14.95 -14.66 -8.88
C GLN A 109 -14.97 -14.21 -7.41
N SER A 110 -15.50 -13.02 -7.13
CA SER A 110 -15.54 -12.48 -5.77
C SER A 110 -16.74 -13.01 -5.00
N PRO A 111 -16.57 -13.72 -3.86
CA PRO A 111 -17.66 -14.28 -3.09
C PRO A 111 -18.72 -13.25 -2.67
N SER A 112 -18.31 -11.99 -2.45
CA SER A 112 -19.24 -10.91 -2.08
C SER A 112 -20.27 -10.58 -3.15
N PHE A 113 -20.00 -10.90 -4.42
CA PHE A 113 -20.90 -10.68 -5.54
C PHE A 113 -21.43 -11.99 -6.10
N SER A 114 -20.58 -13.00 -6.25
CA SER A 114 -20.96 -14.31 -6.81
C SER A 114 -21.88 -15.14 -5.92
N SER A 115 -22.04 -14.78 -4.64
CA SER A 115 -22.97 -15.43 -3.72
C SER A 115 -24.22 -14.61 -3.43
N ASP A 116 -24.30 -13.37 -3.93
CA ASP A 116 -25.46 -12.50 -3.71
C ASP A 116 -26.59 -12.87 -4.69
N GLN A 117 -27.71 -13.36 -4.14
CA GLN A 117 -28.85 -13.83 -4.90
C GLN A 117 -29.43 -12.78 -5.88
N ARG A 118 -29.23 -11.49 -5.59
CA ARG A 118 -29.68 -10.40 -6.46
C ARG A 118 -29.00 -10.42 -7.83
N PHE A 119 -27.78 -10.95 -7.87
CA PHE A 119 -26.92 -10.95 -9.06
C PHE A 119 -26.77 -12.35 -9.68
N LEU A 120 -27.51 -13.34 -9.18
CA LEU A 120 -27.48 -14.69 -9.75
C LEU A 120 -28.62 -14.89 -10.76
N ASN A 121 -28.33 -15.64 -11.82
CA ASN A 121 -29.34 -16.17 -12.73
C ASN A 121 -30.04 -17.41 -12.15
N ASP A 122 -30.99 -17.99 -12.87
CA ASP A 122 -31.75 -19.15 -12.43
C ASP A 122 -30.88 -20.41 -12.24
N ALA A 123 -29.67 -20.43 -12.82
CA ALA A 123 -28.69 -21.51 -12.65
C ALA A 123 -27.73 -21.25 -11.46
N GLY A 124 -27.94 -20.18 -10.71
CA GLY A 124 -27.05 -19.81 -9.56
C GLY A 124 -25.69 -19.24 -9.97
N ILE A 125 -25.56 -18.74 -11.18
CA ILE A 125 -24.32 -18.16 -11.72
C ILE A 125 -24.46 -16.64 -11.73
N PHE A 126 -23.38 -15.91 -11.45
CA PHE A 126 -23.34 -14.45 -11.51
C PHE A 126 -23.77 -13.94 -12.90
N ASP A 127 -24.74 -13.03 -12.90
CA ASP A 127 -25.33 -12.42 -14.10
C ASP A 127 -24.94 -10.95 -14.17
N VAL A 128 -24.05 -10.65 -15.09
CA VAL A 128 -23.54 -9.30 -15.36
C VAL A 128 -24.65 -8.32 -15.67
N ASN A 129 -25.70 -8.74 -16.41
CA ASN A 129 -26.79 -7.85 -16.76
C ASN A 129 -27.61 -7.46 -15.52
N LYS A 130 -27.88 -8.40 -14.61
CA LYS A 130 -28.56 -8.10 -13.35
C LYS A 130 -27.72 -7.11 -12.52
N PHE A 131 -26.42 -7.31 -12.47
CA PHE A 131 -25.52 -6.41 -11.76
C PHE A 131 -25.47 -5.02 -12.39
N SER A 132 -25.30 -4.92 -13.71
CA SER A 132 -25.27 -3.65 -14.44
C SER A 132 -26.58 -2.86 -14.31
N ASN A 133 -27.73 -3.55 -14.37
CA ASN A 133 -29.02 -2.93 -14.13
C ASN A 133 -29.16 -2.40 -12.71
N PHE A 134 -28.67 -3.13 -11.71
CA PHE A 134 -28.63 -2.68 -10.33
C PHE A 134 -27.78 -1.41 -10.17
N ILE A 135 -26.61 -1.34 -10.82
CA ILE A 135 -25.75 -0.15 -10.76
C ILE A 135 -26.41 1.05 -11.46
N ALA A 136 -27.08 0.82 -12.59
CA ALA A 136 -27.83 1.86 -13.28
C ALA A 136 -28.98 2.42 -12.41
N GLU A 137 -29.75 1.54 -11.77
CA GLU A 137 -30.79 1.92 -10.82
C GLU A 137 -30.23 2.65 -9.60
N LEU A 138 -29.09 2.17 -9.05
CA LEU A 138 -28.41 2.81 -7.93
C LEU A 138 -28.00 4.25 -8.26
N LYS A 139 -27.54 4.50 -9.50
CA LYS A 139 -27.15 5.82 -9.98
C LYS A 139 -28.32 6.80 -10.02
N GLU A 140 -29.51 6.32 -10.37
CA GLU A 140 -30.73 7.14 -10.47
C GLU A 140 -31.38 7.37 -9.11
N LEU A 141 -31.50 6.31 -8.29
CA LEU A 141 -32.29 6.35 -7.06
C LEU A 141 -31.45 6.71 -5.81
N ASN A 142 -30.16 6.43 -5.81
CA ASN A 142 -29.28 6.68 -4.66
C ASN A 142 -27.89 7.14 -5.09
N PRO A 143 -27.73 8.41 -5.50
CA PRO A 143 -26.45 8.94 -5.96
C PRO A 143 -25.30 8.78 -4.95
N GLN A 144 -25.61 8.84 -3.66
CA GLN A 144 -24.58 8.68 -2.61
C GLN A 144 -23.99 7.26 -2.60
N SER A 145 -24.84 6.24 -2.70
CA SER A 145 -24.38 4.84 -2.79
C SER A 145 -23.69 4.57 -4.13
N TYR A 146 -24.09 5.25 -5.19
CA TYR A 146 -23.40 5.17 -6.49
C TYR A 146 -21.98 5.74 -6.41
N ILE A 147 -21.77 6.86 -5.70
CA ILE A 147 -20.41 7.40 -5.46
C ILE A 147 -19.55 6.40 -4.69
N GLN A 148 -20.11 5.73 -3.68
CA GLN A 148 -19.40 4.68 -2.95
C GLN A 148 -19.02 3.50 -3.85
N TRP A 149 -19.94 3.07 -4.70
CA TRP A 149 -19.67 2.04 -5.70
C TRP A 149 -18.56 2.47 -6.67
N SER A 150 -18.63 3.68 -7.22
CA SER A 150 -17.61 4.19 -8.16
C SER A 150 -16.21 4.20 -7.55
N ASN A 151 -16.09 4.57 -6.27
CA ASN A 151 -14.82 4.48 -5.55
C ASN A 151 -14.35 3.02 -5.40
N GLN A 152 -15.24 2.10 -5.10
CA GLN A 152 -14.94 0.67 -5.00
C GLN A 152 -14.54 0.06 -6.36
N GLU A 153 -15.25 0.44 -7.42
CA GLU A 153 -14.93 0.06 -8.79
C GLU A 153 -13.53 0.49 -9.20
N ASN A 154 -13.14 1.72 -8.85
CA ASN A 154 -11.79 2.20 -9.08
C ASN A 154 -10.74 1.37 -8.33
N GLN A 155 -11.01 0.96 -7.09
CA GLN A 155 -10.13 0.09 -6.33
C GLN A 155 -10.01 -1.30 -6.98
N PHE A 156 -11.10 -1.89 -7.44
CA PHE A 156 -11.09 -3.15 -8.19
C PHE A 156 -10.28 -3.03 -9.48
N ASN A 157 -10.46 -1.97 -10.23
CA ASN A 157 -9.70 -1.71 -11.45
C ASN A 157 -8.19 -1.60 -11.17
N GLN A 158 -7.78 -0.96 -10.09
CA GLN A 158 -6.37 -0.93 -9.69
C GLN A 158 -5.86 -2.31 -9.27
N GLN A 159 -6.65 -3.08 -8.55
CA GLN A 159 -6.31 -4.45 -8.16
C GLN A 159 -6.16 -5.36 -9.40
N ILE A 160 -7.07 -5.25 -10.37
CA ILE A 160 -7.00 -6.00 -11.63
C ILE A 160 -5.70 -5.68 -12.39
N LYS A 161 -5.36 -4.39 -12.53
CA LYS A 161 -4.13 -3.96 -13.19
C LYS A 161 -2.89 -4.50 -12.48
N THR A 162 -2.85 -4.39 -11.15
CA THR A 162 -1.74 -4.89 -10.33
C THR A 162 -1.60 -6.40 -10.46
N ASN A 163 -2.69 -7.16 -10.38
CA ASN A 163 -2.67 -8.61 -10.56
C ASN A 163 -2.23 -8.99 -11.97
N THR A 164 -2.66 -8.25 -12.99
CA THR A 164 -2.23 -8.46 -14.37
C THR A 164 -0.73 -8.28 -14.51
N TYR A 165 -0.17 -7.19 -13.99
CA TYR A 165 1.26 -6.94 -13.97
C TYR A 165 2.04 -8.06 -13.26
N LEU A 166 1.63 -8.40 -12.03
CA LEU A 166 2.30 -9.45 -11.26
C LEU A 166 2.23 -10.82 -11.95
N ASN A 167 1.10 -11.15 -12.59
CA ASN A 167 0.95 -12.38 -13.34
C ASN A 167 1.85 -12.40 -14.60
N LEU A 168 2.01 -11.26 -15.28
CA LEU A 168 2.94 -11.14 -16.41
C LEU A 168 4.38 -11.38 -15.96
N VAL A 169 4.79 -10.76 -14.86
CA VAL A 169 6.13 -10.97 -14.27
C VAL A 169 6.30 -12.44 -13.86
N ALA A 170 5.34 -13.01 -13.13
CA ALA A 170 5.39 -14.41 -12.71
C ALA A 170 5.44 -15.38 -13.89
N SER A 171 4.71 -15.10 -14.97
CA SER A 171 4.70 -15.93 -16.19
C SER A 171 6.04 -15.90 -16.94
N GLY A 172 6.84 -14.85 -16.74
CA GLY A 172 8.21 -14.77 -17.25
C GLY A 172 9.23 -15.57 -16.45
N LEU A 173 8.87 -15.98 -15.21
CA LEU A 173 9.72 -16.75 -14.30
C LEU A 173 9.40 -18.25 -14.44
N ASN A 174 10.03 -18.91 -15.40
CA ASN A 174 9.85 -20.35 -15.61
C ASN A 174 10.96 -21.14 -14.89
N SER A 175 10.60 -22.06 -14.02
CA SER A 175 11.53 -23.08 -13.52
C SER A 175 11.73 -24.16 -14.56
N THR A 176 12.98 -24.50 -14.85
CA THR A 176 13.28 -25.62 -15.73
C THR A 176 12.98 -26.95 -15.07
N PHE A 177 12.69 -27.99 -15.85
CA PHE A 177 12.53 -29.36 -15.34
C PHE A 177 13.75 -29.82 -14.51
N PHE A 178 14.94 -29.39 -14.95
CA PHE A 178 16.19 -29.73 -14.24
C PHE A 178 16.25 -29.08 -12.85
N GLU A 179 15.88 -27.80 -12.72
CA GLU A 179 15.82 -27.11 -11.42
C GLU A 179 14.81 -27.76 -10.48
N GLY A 180 13.60 -28.04 -10.99
CA GLY A 180 12.57 -28.71 -10.22
C GLY A 180 13.00 -30.11 -9.74
N LYS A 181 13.65 -30.87 -10.61
CA LYS A 181 14.22 -32.21 -10.26
C LYS A 181 15.31 -32.07 -9.21
N THR A 182 16.25 -31.14 -9.39
CA THR A 182 17.35 -30.94 -8.45
C THR A 182 16.83 -30.50 -7.07
N GLN A 183 15.85 -29.60 -7.04
CA GLN A 183 15.21 -29.18 -5.79
C GLN A 183 14.50 -30.36 -5.10
N PHE A 184 13.75 -31.17 -5.85
CA PHE A 184 13.08 -32.34 -5.32
C PHE A 184 14.09 -33.35 -4.74
N GLU A 185 15.16 -33.67 -5.47
CA GLU A 185 16.22 -34.56 -5.03
C GLU A 185 16.90 -34.06 -3.77
N ASN A 186 17.27 -32.74 -3.71
CA ASN A 186 17.90 -32.13 -2.54
C ASN A 186 16.99 -32.12 -1.31
N THR A 187 15.69 -31.89 -1.50
CA THR A 187 14.71 -31.83 -0.39
C THR A 187 14.43 -33.22 0.17
N ASN A 188 14.46 -34.28 -0.68
CA ASN A 188 14.15 -35.65 -0.30
C ASN A 188 15.40 -36.53 -0.09
N ALA A 189 16.59 -35.94 -0.29
CA ALA A 189 17.83 -36.67 -0.05
C ALA A 189 17.97 -36.98 1.45
N THR A 190 18.18 -38.21 1.76
CA THR A 190 18.51 -38.70 3.12
C THR A 190 19.90 -39.31 3.12
N ALA A 191 20.62 -39.09 4.19
CA ALA A 191 21.92 -39.69 4.38
C ALA A 191 21.99 -40.36 5.75
N ASP A 192 22.48 -41.62 5.78
CA ASP A 192 22.80 -42.25 7.03
C ASP A 192 24.21 -41.85 7.43
N ILE A 193 24.34 -41.22 8.59
CA ILE A 193 25.61 -40.80 9.13
C ILE A 193 25.93 -41.50 10.42
N SER A 194 27.16 -41.98 10.55
CA SER A 194 27.71 -42.49 11.80
C SER A 194 28.82 -41.53 12.26
N PHE A 195 28.78 -41.12 13.50
CA PHE A 195 29.80 -40.23 14.06
C PHE A 195 30.23 -40.69 15.44
N VAL A 196 31.48 -40.43 15.76
CA VAL A 196 32.03 -40.66 17.09
C VAL A 196 32.24 -39.29 17.74
N LYS A 197 31.57 -39.07 18.86
CA LYS A 197 31.77 -37.87 19.67
C LYS A 197 32.83 -38.14 20.73
N ILE A 198 33.97 -37.49 20.64
CA ILE A 198 35.01 -37.52 21.68
C ILE A 198 34.90 -36.21 22.43
N PRO A 199 34.32 -36.19 23.64
CA PRO A 199 34.24 -34.94 24.42
C PRO A 199 35.63 -34.50 24.87
N TYR A 200 35.92 -33.22 24.87
CA TYR A 200 37.18 -32.69 25.42
C TYR A 200 37.41 -33.08 26.89
N SER A 201 36.33 -33.26 27.65
CA SER A 201 36.36 -33.72 29.05
C SER A 201 36.96 -35.12 29.25
N THR A 202 37.19 -35.91 28.19
CA THR A 202 37.92 -37.19 28.29
C THR A 202 39.43 -37.00 28.47
N ILE A 203 39.94 -35.82 28.21
CA ILE A 203 41.33 -35.42 28.42
C ILE A 203 41.36 -34.56 29.66
N SER A 204 42.02 -35.01 30.70
CA SER A 204 42.17 -34.22 31.93
C SER A 204 43.01 -32.99 31.68
N ASP A 205 42.58 -31.85 32.20
CA ASP A 205 43.31 -30.57 32.10
C ASP A 205 44.73 -30.67 32.68
N SER A 206 44.95 -31.61 33.64
CA SER A 206 46.27 -31.91 34.21
C SER A 206 47.26 -32.53 33.22
N LEU A 207 46.78 -33.06 32.10
CA LEU A 207 47.65 -33.60 31.04
C LEU A 207 48.02 -32.58 29.96
N ILE A 208 47.41 -31.40 30.02
CA ILE A 208 47.65 -30.32 29.06
C ILE A 208 48.57 -29.27 29.67
N SER A 209 49.74 -29.10 29.08
CA SER A 209 50.65 -28.01 29.46
C SER A 209 50.72 -26.97 28.36
N VAL A 210 50.17 -25.78 28.66
CA VAL A 210 50.16 -24.66 27.71
C VAL A 210 51.30 -23.72 28.06
N LYS A 211 52.15 -23.43 27.08
CA LYS A 211 53.28 -22.50 27.25
C LYS A 211 52.82 -21.05 27.09
N ASN A 212 53.45 -20.15 27.86
CA ASN A 212 53.14 -18.71 27.74
C ASN A 212 53.35 -18.16 26.32
N SER A 213 54.22 -18.74 25.53
CA SER A 213 54.42 -18.38 24.12
C SER A 213 53.23 -18.74 23.24
N GLU A 214 52.52 -19.85 23.54
CA GLU A 214 51.31 -20.29 22.81
C GLU A 214 50.14 -19.40 23.18
N ILE A 215 49.99 -19.02 24.45
CA ILE A 215 48.99 -18.04 24.90
C ILE A 215 49.19 -16.70 24.20
N SER A 216 50.42 -16.20 24.18
CA SER A 216 50.74 -14.92 23.53
C SER A 216 50.49 -14.94 22.01
N LYS A 217 50.73 -16.09 21.38
CA LYS A 217 50.44 -16.29 19.96
C LYS A 217 48.93 -16.29 19.70
N TYR A 218 48.15 -17.00 20.51
CA TYR A 218 46.70 -17.08 20.40
C TYR A 218 46.06 -15.71 20.54
N ILE A 219 46.42 -14.95 21.58
CA ILE A 219 45.93 -13.56 21.79
C ILE A 219 46.25 -12.66 20.61
N LYS A 220 47.43 -12.84 19.99
CA LYS A 220 47.82 -12.03 18.84
C LYS A 220 47.05 -12.39 17.55
N GLU A 221 46.69 -13.64 17.40
CA GLU A 221 45.96 -14.16 16.23
C GLU A 221 44.42 -13.98 16.35
N ASN A 222 43.91 -13.78 17.56
CA ASN A 222 42.48 -13.59 17.86
C ASN A 222 42.23 -12.31 18.71
N PRO A 223 42.44 -11.12 18.13
CA PRO A 223 42.40 -9.86 18.88
C PRO A 223 40.98 -9.45 19.35
N ASP A 224 39.94 -10.08 18.80
CA ASP A 224 38.51 -9.74 19.04
C ASP A 224 37.81 -10.77 19.96
N GLU A 225 38.50 -11.76 20.48
CA GLU A 225 38.05 -12.68 21.55
C GLU A 225 38.56 -12.20 22.91
#